data_ce6b9fbf8e2135ed69ca01c71a4efe83
#
_entry.id   ce6b9fbf8e2135ed69ca01c71a4efe83
#
_cell.length_a   1.000
_cell.length_b   1.000
_cell.length_c   1.000
_cell.angle_alpha   90.00
_cell.angle_beta   90.00
_cell.angle_gamma   90.00
#
_symmetry.space_group_name_H-M   'P 1'
#
loop_
_entity.id
_entity.type
_entity.pdbx_description
1 polymer ?
#
loop_
_entity_poly.entity_id
_entity_poly.type
_entity_poly.pdbx_seq_one_letter_code
_entity_poly.pdbx_strand_id
1 'polypeptide(L)'
;MSHIKNIPRVRAAGAIVLAGILALVWTAPAEGIDLSGKGSNFSLNLDVTLSYGARYRLEDSDPAIISRFEGGTAHSVNGDDGNLNFEKGTIVSNTPKATIDLSFASNPNNKVRFGFFARASAFYDYTLQQDCCERTELTQEALDWAGSRTELLDAYAWLDFGFGEIRAGRQVLNWGESTFIQGGLSVINSLDVSALRVPGSELREAFRPQGMVWGSFNLSQNISVEGFYQYEWEDIVIDPPGTYFSTNDFAGLGGETVFLAFGNFPDSGVTPPFVPPTQTVDYPFMGVPRGTTASPSDDGQYGIALRLFAPGMGGTEFGLYYVNYHSRLPVLNGITGTLEGALAAGASATPTVLW
;
A
#
# COMPACT_ATOMS: atom_id res chain seq x y z
N MET A 1 -20.14 -12.98 -33.75
CA MET A 1 -21.09 -14.03 -33.33
C MET A 1 -20.32 -15.26 -32.89
N SER A 2 -20.63 -15.78 -31.72
CA SER A 2 -20.11 -17.01 -31.09
C SER A 2 -18.69 -16.95 -30.47
N HIS A 3 -18.62 -16.56 -29.17
CA HIS A 3 -17.72 -17.18 -28.19
C HIS A 3 -18.17 -16.82 -26.74
N ILE A 4 -19.42 -17.18 -26.43
CA ILE A 4 -19.87 -17.20 -25.03
C ILE A 4 -20.39 -18.60 -24.75
N LYS A 5 -19.52 -19.51 -24.30
CA LYS A 5 -19.94 -20.76 -23.65
C LYS A 5 -18.74 -21.43 -22.94
N ASN A 6 -18.33 -20.92 -21.76
CA ASN A 6 -17.55 -21.73 -20.82
C ASN A 6 -17.51 -21.17 -19.36
N ILE A 7 -18.40 -20.24 -19.01
CA ILE A 7 -18.41 -19.56 -17.71
C ILE A 7 -18.96 -20.39 -16.52
N PRO A 8 -19.81 -21.43 -16.66
CA PRO A 8 -20.41 -22.07 -15.47
C PRO A 8 -19.48 -22.95 -14.65
N ARG A 9 -18.38 -23.47 -15.21
CA ARG A 9 -17.52 -24.44 -14.48
C ARG A 9 -16.55 -23.78 -13.50
N VAL A 10 -16.06 -22.59 -13.77
CA VAL A 10 -15.14 -21.86 -12.89
C VAL A 10 -15.88 -21.28 -11.68
N ARG A 11 -17.12 -20.80 -11.87
CA ARG A 11 -17.98 -20.30 -10.79
C ARG A 11 -18.36 -21.39 -9.78
N ALA A 12 -18.58 -22.62 -10.26
CA ALA A 12 -18.89 -23.74 -9.38
C ALA A 12 -17.66 -24.22 -8.55
N ALA A 13 -16.48 -24.21 -9.14
CA ALA A 13 -15.25 -24.57 -8.43
C ALA A 13 -14.89 -23.55 -7.34
N GLY A 14 -15.03 -22.25 -7.63
CA GLY A 14 -14.81 -21.19 -6.64
C GLY A 14 -15.81 -21.26 -5.46
N ALA A 15 -17.08 -21.52 -5.74
CA ALA A 15 -18.12 -21.69 -4.71
C ALA A 15 -17.88 -22.93 -3.82
N ILE A 16 -17.36 -24.01 -4.38
CA ILE A 16 -17.05 -25.25 -3.64
C ILE A 16 -15.81 -25.04 -2.75
N VAL A 17 -14.79 -24.36 -3.24
CA VAL A 17 -13.60 -24.02 -2.44
C VAL A 17 -13.98 -23.07 -1.31
N LEU A 18 -14.82 -22.08 -1.58
CA LEU A 18 -15.32 -21.14 -0.58
C LEU A 18 -16.18 -21.84 0.50
N ALA A 19 -17.09 -22.72 0.10
CA ALA A 19 -17.90 -23.51 1.01
C ALA A 19 -17.02 -24.48 1.86
N GLY A 20 -15.97 -25.03 1.28
CA GLY A 20 -14.99 -25.86 1.98
C GLY A 20 -14.18 -25.06 3.00
N ILE A 21 -13.74 -23.86 2.67
CA ILE A 21 -13.03 -22.96 3.59
C ILE A 21 -13.96 -22.50 4.73
N LEU A 22 -15.18 -22.08 4.43
CA LEU A 22 -16.20 -21.70 5.43
C LEU A 22 -16.57 -22.87 6.36
N ALA A 23 -16.67 -24.09 5.85
CA ALA A 23 -16.95 -25.27 6.66
C ALA A 23 -15.77 -25.64 7.58
N LEU A 24 -14.53 -25.46 7.15
CA LEU A 24 -13.32 -25.67 7.95
C LEU A 24 -13.19 -24.63 9.07
N VAL A 25 -13.53 -23.37 8.80
CA VAL A 25 -13.47 -22.28 9.80
C VAL A 25 -14.53 -22.48 10.91
N TRP A 26 -15.64 -23.13 10.63
CA TRP A 26 -16.72 -23.32 11.63
C TRP A 26 -16.46 -24.45 12.63
N THR A 27 -15.45 -25.27 12.41
CA THR A 27 -15.17 -26.46 13.27
C THR A 27 -13.80 -26.44 13.94
N ALA A 28 -12.91 -25.50 13.58
CA ALA A 28 -11.60 -25.37 14.21
C ALA A 28 -11.65 -24.32 15.34
N PRO A 29 -11.17 -24.64 16.56
CA PRO A 29 -10.91 -23.61 17.56
C PRO A 29 -9.90 -22.63 16.97
N ALA A 30 -10.15 -21.32 17.13
CA ALA A 30 -9.23 -20.26 16.74
C ALA A 30 -8.09 -20.15 17.77
N GLU A 31 -7.30 -21.20 17.91
CA GLU A 31 -6.13 -21.24 18.78
C GLU A 31 -4.87 -21.35 17.95
N GLY A 32 -3.84 -20.58 18.33
CA GLY A 32 -2.51 -20.72 17.74
C GLY A 32 -1.97 -22.13 17.96
N ILE A 33 -1.22 -22.64 16.99
CA ILE A 33 -0.62 -23.96 17.03
C ILE A 33 0.67 -23.87 17.85
N ASP A 34 0.67 -24.43 19.05
CA ASP A 34 1.89 -24.60 19.85
C ASP A 34 2.74 -25.74 19.29
N LEU A 35 3.85 -25.38 18.68
CA LEU A 35 4.85 -26.31 18.13
C LEU A 35 5.99 -26.62 19.10
N SER A 36 5.95 -26.12 20.33
CA SER A 36 7.05 -26.22 21.29
C SER A 36 7.26 -27.64 21.80
N GLY A 37 6.21 -28.45 21.84
CA GLY A 37 6.24 -29.78 22.48
C GLY A 37 6.13 -29.71 24.01
N LYS A 38 5.68 -30.82 24.61
CA LYS A 38 5.49 -30.89 26.06
C LYS A 38 6.82 -30.87 26.81
N GLY A 39 6.99 -29.88 27.71
CA GLY A 39 8.18 -29.76 28.56
C GLY A 39 9.38 -29.10 27.90
N SER A 40 9.20 -28.44 26.75
CA SER A 40 10.27 -27.68 26.12
C SER A 40 10.65 -26.44 26.94
N ASN A 41 11.93 -26.08 26.88
CA ASN A 41 12.46 -24.86 27.49
C ASN A 41 12.40 -23.64 26.52
N PHE A 42 11.48 -23.67 25.57
CA PHE A 42 11.24 -22.60 24.61
C PHE A 42 9.77 -22.61 24.20
N SER A 43 9.28 -21.54 23.63
CA SER A 43 7.98 -21.48 22.96
C SER A 43 8.16 -21.27 21.45
N LEU A 44 7.41 -22.03 20.66
CA LEU A 44 7.32 -21.88 19.21
C LEU A 44 5.85 -21.94 18.84
N ASN A 45 5.30 -20.81 18.35
CA ASN A 45 3.88 -20.72 18.01
C ASN A 45 3.72 -20.35 16.54
N LEU A 46 2.73 -20.97 15.91
CA LEU A 46 2.30 -20.69 14.56
C LEU A 46 0.82 -20.29 14.58
N ASP A 47 0.53 -19.07 14.17
CA ASP A 47 -0.84 -18.58 14.01
C ASP A 47 -1.15 -18.42 12.53
N VAL A 48 -2.30 -18.90 12.10
CA VAL A 48 -2.78 -18.77 10.72
C VAL A 48 -4.16 -18.15 10.74
N THR A 49 -4.28 -16.97 10.12
CA THR A 49 -5.54 -16.25 9.95
C THR A 49 -5.96 -16.35 8.49
N LEU A 50 -7.13 -16.92 8.24
CA LEU A 50 -7.75 -16.92 6.92
C LEU A 50 -8.92 -15.93 6.93
N SER A 51 -8.95 -15.06 5.96
CA SER A 51 -10.04 -14.12 5.77
C SER A 51 -10.55 -14.16 4.32
N TYR A 52 -11.81 -13.82 4.16
CA TYR A 52 -12.42 -13.63 2.87
C TYR A 52 -13.32 -12.41 2.92
N GLY A 53 -13.24 -11.57 1.91
CA GLY A 53 -14.09 -10.41 1.79
C GLY A 53 -14.47 -10.13 0.35
N ALA A 54 -15.65 -9.56 0.18
CA ALA A 54 -16.11 -9.06 -1.11
C ALA A 54 -16.64 -7.64 -0.94
N ARG A 55 -16.44 -6.81 -1.94
CA ARG A 55 -16.95 -5.44 -1.98
C ARG A 55 -17.78 -5.24 -3.22
N TYR A 56 -18.94 -4.58 -3.04
CA TYR A 56 -19.92 -4.37 -4.08
C TYR A 56 -20.26 -2.89 -4.19
N ARG A 57 -20.35 -2.34 -5.39
CA ARG A 57 -20.70 -0.95 -5.63
C ARG A 57 -22.21 -0.77 -5.66
N LEU A 58 -22.75 0.02 -4.74
CA LEU A 58 -24.20 0.26 -4.59
C LEU A 58 -24.67 1.51 -5.31
N GLU A 59 -23.81 2.49 -5.53
CA GLU A 59 -24.15 3.80 -6.05
C GLU A 59 -23.41 4.13 -7.34
N ASP A 60 -24.02 4.98 -8.16
CA ASP A 60 -23.36 5.55 -9.34
C ASP A 60 -22.17 6.43 -8.92
N SER A 61 -21.27 6.71 -9.85
CA SER A 61 -20.16 7.64 -9.62
C SER A 61 -20.69 9.05 -9.36
N ASP A 62 -20.09 9.76 -8.41
CA ASP A 62 -20.35 11.19 -8.25
C ASP A 62 -19.84 11.93 -9.49
N PRO A 63 -20.67 12.72 -10.17
CA PRO A 63 -20.21 13.52 -11.32
C PRO A 63 -19.05 14.47 -11.00
N ALA A 64 -18.85 14.83 -9.74
CA ALA A 64 -17.76 15.71 -9.32
C ALA A 64 -16.37 15.07 -9.39
N ILE A 65 -16.29 13.73 -9.44
CA ILE A 65 -15.03 12.98 -9.59
C ILE A 65 -14.82 12.43 -11.00
N ILE A 66 -15.81 12.54 -11.86
CA ILE A 66 -15.73 12.13 -13.27
C ILE A 66 -15.38 13.34 -14.12
N SER A 67 -14.48 13.18 -15.07
CA SER A 67 -14.04 14.24 -15.96
C SER A 67 -15.17 14.78 -16.83
N ARG A 68 -15.02 16.01 -17.28
CA ARG A 68 -15.98 16.66 -18.18
C ARG A 68 -16.12 15.92 -19.51
N PHE A 69 -15.04 15.32 -19.99
CA PHE A 69 -15.05 14.56 -21.22
C PHE A 69 -15.94 13.30 -21.07
N GLU A 70 -15.90 12.64 -19.92
CA GLU A 70 -16.71 11.46 -19.61
C GLU A 70 -18.12 11.82 -19.05
N GLY A 71 -18.52 13.09 -19.19
CA GLY A 71 -19.87 13.55 -18.82
C GLY A 71 -20.05 14.00 -17.38
N GLY A 72 -18.97 14.08 -16.60
CA GLY A 72 -18.95 14.62 -15.25
C GLY A 72 -18.68 16.10 -15.19
N THR A 73 -18.17 16.58 -14.05
CA THR A 73 -17.86 18.00 -13.80
C THR A 73 -16.43 18.24 -13.34
N ALA A 74 -15.63 17.18 -13.13
CA ALA A 74 -14.24 17.30 -12.74
C ALA A 74 -13.38 17.98 -13.81
N HIS A 75 -12.41 18.77 -13.35
CA HIS A 75 -11.45 19.47 -14.21
C HIS A 75 -10.17 18.64 -14.47
N SER A 76 -10.22 17.33 -14.27
CA SER A 76 -9.11 16.43 -14.49
C SER A 76 -9.63 15.09 -14.96
N VAL A 77 -8.89 14.42 -15.83
CA VAL A 77 -9.07 13.02 -16.20
C VAL A 77 -8.14 12.11 -15.39
N ASN A 78 -7.19 12.68 -14.66
CA ASN A 78 -6.11 11.95 -13.99
C ASN A 78 -6.54 11.32 -12.65
N GLY A 79 -7.76 10.89 -12.49
CA GLY A 79 -8.20 10.31 -11.22
C GLY A 79 -9.58 9.69 -11.27
N ASP A 80 -10.17 9.52 -12.45
CA ASP A 80 -11.51 8.96 -12.61
C ASP A 80 -11.52 7.51 -13.12
N ASP A 81 -10.40 6.98 -13.58
CA ASP A 81 -10.26 5.63 -14.13
C ASP A 81 -10.82 4.53 -13.22
N GLY A 82 -10.52 4.58 -11.94
CA GLY A 82 -11.05 3.62 -10.97
C GLY A 82 -12.57 3.68 -10.83
N ASN A 83 -13.17 4.85 -10.99
CA ASN A 83 -14.61 4.99 -10.97
C ASN A 83 -15.28 4.61 -12.29
N LEU A 84 -14.58 4.78 -13.41
CA LEU A 84 -15.05 4.40 -14.75
C LEU A 84 -14.91 2.89 -15.00
N ASN A 85 -13.96 2.23 -14.38
CA ASN A 85 -13.77 0.78 -14.49
C ASN A 85 -14.86 -0.04 -13.79
N PHE A 86 -15.52 0.52 -12.79
CA PHE A 86 -16.50 -0.22 -11.98
C PHE A 86 -17.86 0.46 -12.00
N GLU A 87 -18.81 -0.15 -12.67
CA GLU A 87 -20.18 0.35 -12.71
C GLU A 87 -20.94 0.02 -11.42
N LYS A 88 -22.03 0.76 -11.17
CA LYS A 88 -23.02 0.41 -10.15
C LYS A 88 -23.56 -1.00 -10.36
N GLY A 89 -23.62 -1.76 -9.28
CA GLY A 89 -24.13 -3.12 -9.34
C GLY A 89 -23.06 -4.16 -9.65
N THR A 90 -21.77 -3.80 -9.65
CA THR A 90 -20.66 -4.73 -9.87
C THR A 90 -19.89 -5.05 -8.59
N ILE A 91 -19.20 -6.19 -8.60
CA ILE A 91 -18.25 -6.54 -7.54
C ILE A 91 -16.92 -5.83 -7.88
N VAL A 92 -16.43 -5.05 -6.95
CA VAL A 92 -15.18 -4.28 -7.10
C VAL A 92 -13.96 -4.95 -6.46
N SER A 93 -14.20 -5.96 -5.62
CA SER A 93 -13.15 -6.78 -5.01
C SER A 93 -13.73 -8.09 -4.49
N ASN A 94 -12.99 -9.17 -4.64
CA ASN A 94 -13.37 -10.52 -4.21
C ASN A 94 -12.13 -11.31 -3.81
N THR A 95 -11.78 -11.27 -2.50
CA THR A 95 -10.43 -11.55 -2.05
C THR A 95 -10.38 -12.54 -0.89
N PRO A 96 -9.95 -13.79 -1.10
CA PRO A 96 -9.36 -14.62 -0.07
C PRO A 96 -7.97 -14.11 0.30
N LYS A 97 -7.66 -14.19 1.61
CA LYS A 97 -6.39 -13.77 2.19
C LYS A 97 -5.97 -14.70 3.30
N ALA A 98 -4.67 -14.91 3.42
CA ALA A 98 -4.04 -15.65 4.50
C ALA A 98 -2.95 -14.80 5.15
N THR A 99 -2.91 -14.77 6.48
CA THR A 99 -1.81 -14.18 7.25
C THR A 99 -1.25 -15.25 8.17
N ILE A 100 0.06 -15.37 8.19
CA ILE A 100 0.79 -16.39 8.96
C ILE A 100 1.77 -15.68 9.88
N ASP A 101 1.67 -15.93 11.19
CA ASP A 101 2.58 -15.44 12.21
C ASP A 101 3.36 -16.62 12.79
N LEU A 102 4.67 -16.53 12.80
CA LEU A 102 5.57 -17.47 13.42
C LEU A 102 6.38 -16.77 14.52
N SER A 103 6.28 -17.24 15.74
CA SER A 103 7.00 -16.67 16.88
C SER A 103 7.79 -17.74 17.63
N PHE A 104 9.03 -17.42 17.95
CA PHE A 104 9.90 -18.22 18.82
C PHE A 104 10.39 -17.38 19.97
N ALA A 105 10.38 -17.94 21.18
CA ALA A 105 11.00 -17.34 22.35
C ALA A 105 11.72 -18.41 23.21
N SER A 106 12.93 -18.05 23.67
CA SER A 106 13.72 -18.88 24.59
C SER A 106 13.05 -18.97 25.98
N ASN A 107 13.57 -19.84 26.81
CA ASN A 107 13.07 -20.02 28.17
C ASN A 107 12.90 -18.70 28.91
N PRO A 108 11.71 -18.42 29.49
CA PRO A 108 11.44 -17.18 30.23
C PRO A 108 12.31 -17.01 31.50
N ASN A 109 12.88 -18.10 32.01
CA ASN A 109 13.75 -18.08 33.19
C ASN A 109 15.22 -17.72 32.88
N ASN A 110 15.57 -17.56 31.58
CA ASN A 110 16.91 -17.14 31.22
C ASN A 110 17.15 -15.68 31.62
N LYS A 111 18.37 -15.35 32.06
CA LYS A 111 18.77 -13.96 32.33
C LYS A 111 18.74 -13.07 31.09
N VAL A 112 19.10 -13.65 29.96
CA VAL A 112 18.97 -13.04 28.63
C VAL A 112 18.02 -13.91 27.84
N ARG A 113 16.94 -13.31 27.43
CA ARG A 113 15.94 -13.98 26.58
C ARG A 113 16.16 -13.58 25.13
N PHE A 114 15.87 -14.47 24.23
CA PHE A 114 15.98 -14.19 22.80
C PHE A 114 14.87 -14.91 22.02
N GLY A 115 14.60 -14.39 20.88
CA GLY A 115 13.61 -14.98 20.00
C GLY A 115 13.58 -14.32 18.63
N PHE A 116 12.61 -14.75 17.85
CA PHE A 116 12.28 -14.11 16.58
C PHE A 116 10.77 -14.09 16.38
N PHE A 117 10.36 -13.18 15.52
CA PHE A 117 9.01 -13.07 15.01
C PHE A 117 9.05 -12.90 13.49
N ALA A 118 8.18 -13.62 12.79
CA ALA A 118 7.99 -13.45 11.36
C ALA A 118 6.51 -13.46 11.03
N ARG A 119 6.08 -12.52 10.17
CA ARG A 119 4.72 -12.41 9.63
C ARG A 119 4.77 -12.37 8.13
N ALA A 120 3.97 -13.21 7.49
CA ALA A 120 3.75 -13.18 6.06
C ALA A 120 2.26 -13.05 5.76
N SER A 121 1.94 -12.38 4.65
CA SER A 121 0.58 -12.25 4.14
C SER A 121 0.52 -12.62 2.67
N ALA A 122 -0.57 -13.25 2.25
CA ALA A 122 -0.84 -13.53 0.84
C ALA A 122 -2.32 -13.33 0.55
N PHE A 123 -2.65 -12.70 -0.59
CA PHE A 123 -4.02 -12.55 -1.05
C PHE A 123 -4.11 -12.66 -2.58
N TYR A 124 -5.32 -12.89 -3.06
CA TYR A 124 -5.64 -12.92 -4.48
C TYR A 124 -7.03 -12.31 -4.71
N ASP A 125 -7.12 -11.20 -5.41
CA ASP A 125 -8.38 -10.57 -5.78
C ASP A 125 -8.84 -11.07 -7.15
N TYR A 126 -9.87 -11.92 -7.15
CA TYR A 126 -10.43 -12.49 -8.38
C TYR A 126 -11.01 -11.44 -9.30
N THR A 127 -11.58 -10.36 -8.78
CA THR A 127 -12.15 -9.28 -9.58
C THR A 127 -11.05 -8.58 -10.37
N LEU A 128 -9.99 -8.14 -9.70
CA LEU A 128 -8.89 -7.43 -10.35
C LEU A 128 -8.11 -8.31 -11.33
N GLN A 129 -7.94 -9.59 -11.01
CA GLN A 129 -7.12 -10.51 -11.82
C GLN A 129 -7.84 -11.12 -13.04
N GLN A 130 -9.17 -11.14 -13.06
CA GLN A 130 -9.89 -11.90 -14.08
C GLN A 130 -11.06 -11.18 -14.74
N ASP A 131 -11.76 -10.31 -14.03
CA ASP A 131 -13.07 -9.82 -14.43
C ASP A 131 -13.18 -8.29 -14.53
N CYS A 132 -12.05 -7.56 -14.42
CA CYS A 132 -12.07 -6.12 -14.24
C CYS A 132 -11.57 -5.37 -15.47
N CYS A 133 -11.98 -4.11 -15.53
CA CYS A 133 -11.15 -3.02 -16.04
C CYS A 133 -11.10 -2.95 -17.57
N GLU A 134 -12.28 -3.07 -18.23
CA GLU A 134 -12.42 -2.95 -19.68
C GLU A 134 -12.18 -1.51 -20.18
N ARG A 135 -12.46 -0.49 -19.34
CA ARG A 135 -12.30 0.93 -19.71
C ARG A 135 -10.82 1.36 -19.69
N THR A 136 -10.13 1.03 -18.60
CA THR A 136 -8.69 1.27 -18.43
C THR A 136 -8.06 0.00 -17.89
N GLU A 137 -7.29 -0.70 -18.73
CA GLU A 137 -6.59 -1.91 -18.34
C GLU A 137 -5.59 -1.61 -17.21
N LEU A 138 -5.56 -2.48 -16.20
CA LEU A 138 -4.55 -2.37 -15.15
C LEU A 138 -3.19 -2.80 -15.69
N THR A 139 -2.16 -2.03 -15.38
CA THR A 139 -0.79 -2.43 -15.69
C THR A 139 -0.40 -3.69 -14.89
N GLN A 140 0.60 -4.43 -15.37
CA GLN A 140 1.07 -5.61 -14.64
C GLN A 140 1.56 -5.26 -13.23
N GLU A 141 2.19 -4.10 -13.07
CA GLU A 141 2.64 -3.60 -11.77
C GLU A 141 1.46 -3.34 -10.81
N ALA A 142 0.37 -2.76 -11.31
CA ALA A 142 -0.86 -2.57 -10.54
C ALA A 142 -1.53 -3.91 -10.15
N LEU A 143 -1.55 -4.89 -11.07
CA LEU A 143 -2.07 -6.24 -10.82
C LEU A 143 -1.23 -7.02 -9.81
N ASP A 144 0.09 -6.94 -9.90
CA ASP A 144 1.00 -7.60 -8.97
C ASP A 144 0.89 -7.01 -7.57
N TRP A 145 0.52 -5.73 -7.47
CA TRP A 145 0.38 -5.05 -6.17
C TRP A 145 -1.02 -5.18 -5.57
N ALA A 146 -2.06 -4.81 -6.31
CA ALA A 146 -3.43 -4.76 -5.81
C ALA A 146 -4.26 -6.01 -6.11
N GLY A 147 -3.91 -6.76 -7.17
CA GLY A 147 -4.65 -7.94 -7.59
C GLY A 147 -4.19 -9.22 -6.91
N SER A 148 -2.88 -9.42 -6.72
CA SER A 148 -2.37 -10.57 -5.96
C SER A 148 -0.97 -10.32 -5.46
N ARG A 149 -0.74 -10.58 -4.17
CA ARG A 149 0.57 -10.35 -3.56
C ARG A 149 0.85 -11.38 -2.49
N THR A 150 2.11 -11.77 -2.39
CA THR A 150 2.66 -12.50 -1.25
C THR A 150 3.81 -11.69 -0.70
N GLU A 151 3.76 -11.33 0.56
CA GLU A 151 4.69 -10.39 1.19
C GLU A 151 5.14 -10.89 2.56
N LEU A 152 6.44 -10.76 2.84
CA LEU A 152 6.99 -10.88 4.17
C LEU A 152 6.89 -9.50 4.84
N LEU A 153 6.01 -9.39 5.81
CA LEU A 153 5.81 -8.19 6.61
C LEU A 153 6.90 -8.07 7.68
N ASP A 154 6.54 -8.30 8.93
CA ASP A 154 7.54 -8.28 10.01
C ASP A 154 8.46 -9.51 9.93
N ALA A 155 9.76 -9.31 10.14
CA ALA A 155 10.74 -10.38 10.26
C ALA A 155 11.94 -9.88 11.06
N TYR A 156 11.95 -10.11 12.37
CA TYR A 156 13.02 -9.62 13.24
C TYR A 156 13.39 -10.64 14.32
N ALA A 157 14.64 -10.56 14.77
CA ALA A 157 15.11 -11.22 15.98
C ALA A 157 15.21 -10.21 17.13
N TRP A 158 15.10 -10.69 18.36
CA TRP A 158 15.17 -9.84 19.54
C TRP A 158 16.00 -10.48 20.66
N LEU A 159 16.61 -9.62 21.49
CA LEU A 159 17.33 -9.94 22.71
C LEU A 159 16.79 -9.07 23.83
N ASP A 160 16.38 -9.68 24.93
CA ASP A 160 15.88 -9.01 26.14
C ASP A 160 16.82 -9.31 27.32
N PHE A 161 17.32 -8.25 27.94
CA PHE A 161 18.26 -8.27 29.06
C PHE A 161 17.57 -8.04 30.40
N GLY A 162 16.24 -7.84 30.40
CA GLY A 162 15.44 -7.48 31.57
C GLY A 162 15.40 -5.98 31.87
N PHE A 163 16.50 -5.26 31.65
CA PHE A 163 16.52 -3.79 31.73
C PHE A 163 16.40 -3.11 30.36
N GLY A 164 16.39 -3.86 29.29
CA GLY A 164 16.25 -3.36 27.94
C GLY A 164 16.16 -4.46 26.90
N GLU A 165 15.76 -4.09 25.70
CA GLU A 165 15.57 -4.96 24.54
C GLU A 165 16.27 -4.38 23.32
N ILE A 166 16.80 -5.26 22.48
CA ILE A 166 17.31 -4.91 21.15
C ILE A 166 16.57 -5.78 20.13
N ARG A 167 16.14 -5.17 19.02
CA ARG A 167 15.56 -5.87 17.86
C ARG A 167 16.35 -5.55 16.61
N ALA A 168 16.47 -6.53 15.72
CA ALA A 168 17.10 -6.34 14.42
C ALA A 168 16.32 -7.10 13.35
N GLY A 169 16.00 -6.44 12.25
CA GLY A 169 15.21 -6.99 11.14
C GLY A 169 14.13 -6.03 10.68
N ARG A 170 13.23 -6.54 9.82
CA ARG A 170 12.08 -5.78 9.32
C ARG A 170 11.01 -5.68 10.40
N GLN A 171 10.65 -4.48 10.78
CA GLN A 171 9.69 -4.21 11.85
C GLN A 171 9.07 -2.84 11.71
N VAL A 172 7.90 -2.66 12.33
CA VAL A 172 7.24 -1.36 12.49
C VAL A 172 7.62 -0.78 13.86
N LEU A 173 8.00 0.48 13.89
CA LEU A 173 8.32 1.20 15.12
C LEU A 173 7.28 2.27 15.40
N ASN A 174 6.65 2.21 16.58
CA ASN A 174 5.65 3.18 16.98
C ASN A 174 6.15 3.99 18.20
N TRP A 175 6.46 5.28 17.99
CA TRP A 175 6.80 6.22 19.05
C TRP A 175 5.64 7.14 19.45
N GLY A 176 4.49 6.97 18.86
CA GLY A 176 3.30 7.76 19.10
C GLY A 176 2.60 8.15 17.80
N GLU A 177 1.41 8.69 17.93
CA GLU A 177 0.56 9.09 16.83
C GLU A 177 0.63 10.60 16.61
N SER A 178 0.73 11.01 15.35
CA SER A 178 0.68 12.41 14.95
C SER A 178 -0.32 12.56 13.80
N THR A 179 -1.54 12.08 14.03
CA THR A 179 -2.58 11.88 13.00
C THR A 179 -2.87 13.15 12.17
N PHE A 180 -2.74 14.35 12.76
CA PHE A 180 -3.04 15.61 12.08
C PHE A 180 -1.81 16.48 11.78
N ILE A 181 -0.61 16.01 12.16
CA ILE A 181 0.63 16.79 11.97
C ILE A 181 1.50 16.07 10.95
N GLN A 182 1.61 16.63 9.76
CA GLN A 182 2.55 16.15 8.76
C GLN A 182 3.99 16.28 9.29
N GLY A 183 4.80 15.23 9.08
CA GLY A 183 6.18 15.22 9.60
C GLY A 183 6.29 14.92 11.10
N GLY A 184 5.23 14.40 11.74
CA GLY A 184 5.27 13.92 13.11
C GLY A 184 5.99 12.56 13.26
N LEU A 185 5.93 11.96 14.45
CA LEU A 185 6.65 10.72 14.78
C LEU A 185 6.31 9.52 13.89
N SER A 186 5.15 9.52 13.23
CA SER A 186 4.73 8.49 12.28
C SER A 186 5.57 8.39 11.00
N VAL A 187 6.42 9.40 10.70
CA VAL A 187 7.33 9.39 9.54
C VAL A 187 8.37 8.26 9.58
N ILE A 188 8.57 7.63 10.73
CA ILE A 188 9.49 6.49 10.89
C ILE A 188 9.07 5.31 10.00
N ASN A 189 7.75 5.10 9.84
CA ASN A 189 7.21 4.00 9.06
C ASN A 189 6.72 4.46 7.70
N SER A 190 6.84 3.60 6.69
CA SER A 190 6.12 3.74 5.44
C SER A 190 4.70 3.18 5.55
N LEU A 191 3.80 3.63 4.69
CA LEU A 191 2.40 3.22 4.65
C LEU A 191 2.05 2.67 3.27
N ASP A 192 1.31 1.57 3.24
CA ASP A 192 0.57 1.08 2.09
C ASP A 192 -0.92 1.40 2.29
N VAL A 193 -1.38 2.48 1.68
CA VAL A 193 -2.79 2.88 1.76
C VAL A 193 -3.67 1.86 1.02
N SER A 194 -3.16 1.25 -0.05
CA SER A 194 -3.89 0.25 -0.84
C SER A 194 -4.16 -1.04 -0.05
N ALA A 195 -3.28 -1.40 0.90
CA ALA A 195 -3.49 -2.56 1.77
C ALA A 195 -4.77 -2.45 2.60
N LEU A 196 -5.18 -1.23 2.99
CA LEU A 196 -6.45 -0.99 3.69
C LEU A 196 -7.69 -1.23 2.81
N ARG A 197 -7.50 -1.29 1.50
CA ARG A 197 -8.57 -1.53 0.52
C ARG A 197 -8.85 -3.01 0.34
N VAL A 198 -7.90 -3.88 0.67
CA VAL A 198 -8.11 -5.34 0.62
C VAL A 198 -9.17 -5.71 1.66
N PRO A 199 -10.27 -6.37 1.28
CA PRO A 199 -11.31 -6.76 2.23
C PRO A 199 -10.77 -7.68 3.32
N GLY A 200 -11.11 -7.39 4.58
CA GLY A 200 -10.61 -8.14 5.73
C GLY A 200 -9.19 -7.75 6.18
N SER A 201 -8.65 -6.63 5.69
CA SER A 201 -7.37 -6.11 6.15
C SER A 201 -7.49 -5.40 7.50
N GLU A 202 -6.42 -5.51 8.28
CA GLU A 202 -6.27 -4.83 9.56
C GLU A 202 -5.41 -3.57 9.41
N LEU A 203 -5.61 -2.57 10.28
CA LEU A 203 -4.84 -1.32 10.26
C LEU A 203 -3.33 -1.54 10.31
N ARG A 204 -2.88 -2.57 11.05
CA ARG A 204 -1.45 -2.92 11.14
C ARG A 204 -0.82 -3.30 9.80
N GLU A 205 -1.61 -3.77 8.84
CA GLU A 205 -1.14 -4.16 7.50
C GLU A 205 -0.91 -2.97 6.56
N ALA A 206 -1.43 -1.80 6.96
CA ALA A 206 -1.10 -0.56 6.27
C ALA A 206 0.32 -0.07 6.53
N PHE A 207 0.93 -0.50 7.64
CA PHE A 207 2.33 -0.17 7.92
C PHE A 207 3.25 -1.15 7.19
N ARG A 208 4.18 -0.60 6.42
CA ARG A 208 5.23 -1.38 5.75
C ARG A 208 6.42 -1.52 6.69
N PRO A 209 6.69 -2.72 7.23
CA PRO A 209 7.85 -2.94 8.08
C PRO A 209 9.13 -2.68 7.31
N GLN A 210 10.12 -2.07 7.98
CA GLN A 210 11.40 -1.73 7.36
C GLN A 210 12.55 -2.31 8.14
N GLY A 211 13.63 -2.60 7.42
CA GLY A 211 14.86 -3.10 7.98
C GLY A 211 15.50 -2.07 8.91
N MET A 212 15.59 -2.40 10.20
CA MET A 212 16.21 -1.55 11.20
C MET A 212 16.80 -2.34 12.36
N VAL A 213 17.70 -1.68 13.08
CA VAL A 213 18.08 -2.06 14.44
C VAL A 213 17.44 -1.06 15.39
N TRP A 214 16.72 -1.56 16.37
CA TRP A 214 16.07 -0.78 17.41
C TRP A 214 16.49 -1.27 18.78
N GLY A 215 16.59 -0.36 19.74
CA GLY A 215 16.83 -0.70 21.14
C GLY A 215 16.06 0.20 22.09
N SER A 216 15.63 -0.36 23.21
CA SER A 216 14.97 0.33 24.29
C SER A 216 15.59 -0.09 25.63
N PHE A 217 15.96 0.86 26.46
CA PHE A 217 16.64 0.64 27.73
C PHE A 217 16.04 1.49 28.84
N ASN A 218 15.71 0.85 29.94
CA ASN A 218 15.28 1.51 31.17
C ASN A 218 16.50 1.91 32.00
N LEU A 219 16.84 3.21 31.99
CA LEU A 219 17.95 3.75 32.74
C LEU A 219 17.63 3.83 34.24
N SER A 220 16.34 3.97 34.56
CA SER A 220 15.79 3.94 35.93
C SER A 220 14.32 3.54 35.89
N GLN A 221 13.64 3.48 37.02
CA GLN A 221 12.19 3.22 37.08
C GLN A 221 11.36 4.28 36.35
N ASN A 222 11.91 5.47 36.15
CA ASN A 222 11.19 6.62 35.60
C ASN A 222 11.81 7.17 34.32
N ILE A 223 12.91 6.62 33.83
CA ILE A 223 13.61 7.13 32.66
C ILE A 223 13.88 5.97 31.73
N SER A 224 13.39 6.09 30.49
CA SER A 224 13.73 5.17 29.40
C SER A 224 14.32 5.92 28.21
N VAL A 225 15.21 5.27 27.51
CA VAL A 225 15.79 5.74 26.24
C VAL A 225 15.56 4.71 25.18
N GLU A 226 15.16 5.16 24.00
CA GLU A 226 15.02 4.32 22.81
C GLU A 226 15.82 4.91 21.67
N GLY A 227 16.27 4.06 20.76
CA GLY A 227 16.93 4.50 19.54
C GLY A 227 16.73 3.50 18.42
N PHE A 228 16.81 4.00 17.20
CA PHE A 228 16.81 3.16 16.02
C PHE A 228 17.78 3.65 14.96
N TYR A 229 18.20 2.73 14.10
CA TYR A 229 18.87 2.99 12.84
C TYR A 229 18.23 2.14 11.75
N GLN A 230 17.68 2.79 10.70
CA GLN A 230 17.10 2.12 9.53
C GLN A 230 18.15 1.99 8.45
N TYR A 231 18.21 0.81 7.84
CA TYR A 231 19.07 0.46 6.70
C TYR A 231 18.25 0.05 5.46
N GLU A 232 16.96 0.34 5.48
CA GLU A 232 16.01 0.12 4.38
C GLU A 232 15.06 1.32 4.33
N TRP A 233 14.85 1.85 3.13
CA TRP A 233 13.87 2.89 2.86
C TRP A 233 12.77 2.36 1.96
N GLU A 234 11.53 2.71 2.25
CA GLU A 234 10.35 2.39 1.46
C GLU A 234 9.48 3.65 1.34
N ASP A 235 8.93 3.90 0.16
CA ASP A 235 7.98 4.97 -0.06
C ASP A 235 6.57 4.62 0.47
N ILE A 236 5.70 5.63 0.49
CA ILE A 236 4.27 5.41 0.69
C ILE A 236 3.66 4.86 -0.59
N VAL A 237 2.82 3.84 -0.47
CA VAL A 237 2.07 3.29 -1.60
C VAL A 237 0.63 3.76 -1.53
N ILE A 238 0.15 4.33 -2.63
CA ILE A 238 -1.25 4.70 -2.83
C ILE A 238 -1.94 3.69 -3.73
N ASP A 239 -3.26 3.78 -3.83
CA ASP A 239 -4.06 2.90 -4.70
C ASP A 239 -3.55 2.99 -6.15
N PRO A 240 -3.17 1.86 -6.80
CA PRO A 240 -2.74 1.86 -8.19
C PRO A 240 -3.82 2.38 -9.14
N PRO A 241 -3.42 3.08 -10.23
CA PRO A 241 -4.33 3.59 -11.24
C PRO A 241 -5.32 2.55 -11.76
N GLY A 242 -6.55 2.96 -12.00
CA GLY A 242 -7.62 2.09 -12.49
C GLY A 242 -8.26 1.18 -11.44
N THR A 243 -7.69 1.03 -10.24
CA THR A 243 -8.36 0.33 -9.12
C THR A 243 -9.48 1.18 -8.54
N TYR A 244 -10.49 0.56 -7.94
CA TYR A 244 -11.73 1.24 -7.51
C TYR A 244 -11.54 2.48 -6.62
N PHE A 245 -10.51 2.49 -5.79
CA PHE A 245 -10.22 3.61 -4.89
C PHE A 245 -9.12 4.54 -5.40
N SER A 246 -8.60 4.30 -6.60
CA SER A 246 -7.59 5.20 -7.14
C SER A 246 -8.19 6.60 -7.36
N THR A 247 -7.42 7.60 -7.00
CA THR A 247 -7.74 9.02 -7.17
C THR A 247 -6.66 9.73 -7.96
N ASN A 248 -5.70 8.95 -8.50
CA ASN A 248 -4.55 9.48 -9.21
C ASN A 248 -3.99 8.43 -10.17
N ASP A 249 -3.98 8.72 -11.46
CA ASP A 249 -3.63 7.79 -12.53
C ASP A 249 -2.15 7.83 -12.91
N PHE A 250 -1.32 8.67 -12.28
CA PHE A 250 0.09 8.81 -12.64
C PHE A 250 1.07 8.65 -11.46
N ALA A 251 0.66 8.90 -10.21
CA ALA A 251 1.58 8.87 -9.07
C ALA A 251 1.70 7.48 -8.42
N GLY A 252 0.68 6.63 -8.55
CA GLY A 252 0.67 5.25 -8.02
C GLY A 252 1.59 4.32 -8.80
N LEU A 253 1.67 3.08 -8.31
CA LEU A 253 2.35 1.98 -9.00
C LEU A 253 1.61 1.68 -10.31
N GLY A 254 2.36 1.60 -11.42
CA GLY A 254 1.79 1.43 -12.74
C GLY A 254 1.25 2.71 -13.38
N GLY A 255 1.39 3.86 -12.73
CA GLY A 255 1.03 5.15 -13.32
C GLY A 255 2.06 5.61 -14.36
N GLU A 256 1.60 6.03 -15.53
CA GLU A 256 2.48 6.30 -16.67
C GLU A 256 2.39 7.74 -17.20
N THR A 257 1.23 8.36 -17.18
CA THR A 257 0.99 9.61 -17.91
C THR A 257 0.12 10.57 -17.11
N VAL A 258 0.51 11.84 -17.10
CA VAL A 258 -0.32 12.96 -16.63
C VAL A 258 -0.98 13.61 -17.83
N PHE A 259 -2.31 13.67 -17.84
CA PHE A 259 -3.06 14.35 -18.89
C PHE A 259 -3.37 15.79 -18.49
N LEU A 260 -3.04 16.71 -19.38
CA LEU A 260 -3.32 18.13 -19.23
C LEU A 260 -4.68 18.49 -19.86
N ALA A 261 -5.03 19.78 -19.92
CA ALA A 261 -6.24 20.29 -20.55
C ALA A 261 -7.52 20.24 -19.71
N PHE A 262 -7.41 20.19 -18.40
CA PHE A 262 -8.51 20.48 -17.47
C PHE A 262 -9.77 19.61 -17.67
N GLY A 263 -9.57 18.32 -17.93
CA GLY A 263 -10.64 17.34 -18.08
C GLY A 263 -11.49 17.48 -19.36
N ASN A 264 -11.01 18.22 -20.36
CA ASN A 264 -11.73 18.42 -21.62
C ASN A 264 -11.26 17.51 -22.75
N PHE A 265 -10.25 16.70 -22.52
CA PHE A 265 -9.69 15.74 -23.48
C PHE A 265 -9.70 14.35 -22.88
N PRO A 266 -9.87 13.30 -23.73
CA PRO A 266 -9.85 11.93 -23.24
C PRO A 266 -8.44 11.49 -22.87
N ASP A 267 -8.37 10.57 -21.95
CA ASP A 267 -7.19 9.76 -21.62
C ASP A 267 -7.25 8.32 -22.18
N SER A 268 -8.41 7.94 -22.71
CA SER A 268 -8.71 6.59 -23.21
C SER A 268 -8.40 6.34 -24.70
N GLY A 269 -7.60 7.16 -25.35
CA GLY A 269 -7.20 6.95 -26.73
C GLY A 269 -8.21 7.36 -27.81
N VAL A 270 -9.30 8.03 -27.44
CA VAL A 270 -10.28 8.52 -28.40
C VAL A 270 -9.79 9.82 -29.04
N THR A 271 -9.80 9.90 -30.36
CA THR A 271 -9.46 11.15 -31.09
C THR A 271 -10.50 12.22 -30.79
N PRO A 272 -10.10 13.37 -30.24
CA PRO A 272 -11.04 14.46 -29.98
C PRO A 272 -11.75 14.93 -31.25
N PRO A 273 -13.06 15.27 -31.19
CA PRO A 273 -13.88 15.56 -32.36
C PRO A 273 -13.44 16.82 -33.14
N PHE A 274 -12.55 17.64 -32.55
CA PHE A 274 -12.02 18.86 -33.20
C PHE A 274 -10.68 18.59 -33.95
N VAL A 275 -10.13 17.37 -33.89
CA VAL A 275 -8.96 17.02 -34.69
C VAL A 275 -9.44 16.63 -36.09
N PRO A 276 -8.94 17.31 -37.16
CA PRO A 276 -9.36 16.97 -38.51
C PRO A 276 -9.08 15.50 -38.84
N PRO A 277 -9.96 14.80 -39.57
CA PRO A 277 -9.79 13.40 -39.94
C PRO A 277 -8.50 13.10 -40.74
N THR A 278 -7.86 14.15 -41.26
CA THR A 278 -6.60 14.06 -42.03
C THR A 278 -5.34 14.11 -41.14
N GLN A 279 -5.49 14.36 -39.84
CA GLN A 279 -4.38 14.38 -38.89
C GLN A 279 -4.44 13.14 -38.03
N THR A 280 -3.40 12.31 -38.09
CA THR A 280 -3.13 11.29 -37.08
C THR A 280 -2.51 11.99 -35.89
N VAL A 281 -3.20 11.96 -34.75
CA VAL A 281 -2.66 12.44 -33.49
C VAL A 281 -2.16 11.20 -32.76
N ASP A 282 -0.84 11.16 -32.53
CA ASP A 282 -0.30 10.12 -31.67
C ASP A 282 -0.88 10.30 -30.25
N TYR A 283 -1.52 9.27 -29.80
CA TYR A 283 -2.04 9.21 -28.42
C TYR A 283 -0.92 8.77 -27.47
N PRO A 284 -0.85 9.37 -26.27
CA PRO A 284 -1.86 10.26 -25.66
C PRO A 284 -1.68 11.72 -26.05
N PHE A 285 -2.76 12.30 -26.60
CA PHE A 285 -2.81 13.74 -26.86
C PHE A 285 -2.85 14.53 -25.55
N MET A 286 -2.00 15.55 -25.37
CA MET A 286 -1.83 16.31 -24.13
C MET A 286 -1.31 15.50 -22.95
N GLY A 287 -0.83 14.29 -23.16
CA GLY A 287 -0.21 13.48 -22.12
C GLY A 287 1.26 13.85 -21.89
N VAL A 288 1.64 13.96 -20.64
CA VAL A 288 3.04 14.12 -20.19
C VAL A 288 3.47 12.81 -19.57
N PRO A 289 4.44 12.10 -20.16
CA PRO A 289 4.87 10.82 -19.60
C PRO A 289 5.54 11.01 -18.23
N ARG A 290 5.32 10.07 -17.34
CA ARG A 290 6.02 9.99 -16.05
C ARG A 290 7.49 9.71 -16.29
N GLY A 291 8.34 10.52 -15.70
CA GLY A 291 9.78 10.30 -15.70
C GLY A 291 10.19 9.22 -14.68
N THR A 292 11.49 8.95 -14.62
CA THR A 292 12.07 8.00 -13.66
C THR A 292 11.87 8.51 -12.24
N THR A 293 11.36 7.64 -11.36
CA THR A 293 11.29 7.91 -9.92
C THR A 293 12.70 7.86 -9.33
N ALA A 294 13.07 8.91 -8.59
CA ALA A 294 14.32 8.97 -7.85
C ALA A 294 14.03 8.67 -6.37
N SER A 295 14.58 7.57 -5.87
CA SER A 295 14.51 7.21 -4.45
C SER A 295 15.72 7.73 -3.69
N PRO A 296 15.58 8.11 -2.40
CA PRO A 296 16.72 8.41 -1.54
C PRO A 296 17.55 7.15 -1.25
N SER A 297 18.65 7.30 -0.50
CA SER A 297 19.43 6.15 -0.05
C SER A 297 18.69 5.39 1.07
N ASP A 298 18.98 4.09 1.17
CA ASP A 298 18.41 3.24 2.23
C ASP A 298 18.97 3.57 3.62
N ASP A 299 20.17 4.12 3.69
CA ASP A 299 20.89 4.45 4.91
C ASP A 299 20.68 5.90 5.38
N GLY A 300 21.24 6.22 6.54
CA GLY A 300 21.23 7.59 7.09
C GLY A 300 19.97 7.95 7.86
N GLN A 301 19.07 7.02 8.10
CA GLN A 301 17.84 7.25 8.87
C GLN A 301 17.99 6.71 10.29
N TYR A 302 17.83 7.58 11.28
CA TYR A 302 17.99 7.21 12.69
C TYR A 302 17.19 8.14 13.60
N GLY A 303 16.94 7.68 14.81
CA GLY A 303 16.29 8.50 15.82
C GLY A 303 16.61 8.06 17.23
N ILE A 304 16.32 8.96 18.16
CA ILE A 304 16.42 8.74 19.59
C ILE A 304 15.19 9.33 20.29
N ALA A 305 14.70 8.62 21.29
CA ALA A 305 13.62 9.05 22.16
C ALA A 305 14.07 8.96 23.63
N LEU A 306 13.79 9.99 24.41
CA LEU A 306 13.94 10.00 25.85
C LEU A 306 12.56 10.19 26.48
N ARG A 307 12.15 9.29 27.37
CA ARG A 307 10.90 9.40 28.10
C ARG A 307 11.18 9.50 29.60
N LEU A 308 10.50 10.43 30.24
CA LEU A 308 10.56 10.68 31.67
C LEU A 308 9.14 10.55 32.23
N PHE A 309 8.94 9.59 33.11
CA PHE A 309 7.72 9.47 33.91
C PHE A 309 7.87 10.22 35.21
N ALA A 310 6.95 11.13 35.51
CA ALA A 310 6.96 12.00 36.70
C ALA A 310 5.78 11.66 37.64
N PRO A 311 5.92 10.67 38.54
CA PRO A 311 4.83 10.26 39.44
C PRO A 311 4.39 11.38 40.36
N GLY A 312 5.31 12.24 40.79
CA GLY A 312 5.01 13.42 41.62
C GLY A 312 4.22 14.54 40.96
N MET A 313 4.03 14.44 39.62
CA MET A 313 3.24 15.38 38.80
C MET A 313 1.94 14.71 38.29
N GLY A 314 1.31 13.89 39.14
CA GLY A 314 0.07 13.21 38.77
C GLY A 314 0.24 12.09 37.75
N GLY A 315 1.45 11.52 37.61
CA GLY A 315 1.72 10.47 36.61
C GLY A 315 1.93 11.00 35.20
N THR A 316 2.41 12.23 35.07
CA THR A 316 2.71 12.84 33.75
C THR A 316 3.93 12.18 33.12
N GLU A 317 3.87 11.92 31.83
CA GLU A 317 4.99 11.45 31.00
C GLU A 317 5.46 12.60 30.08
N PHE A 318 6.77 12.81 30.04
CA PHE A 318 7.41 13.72 29.10
C PHE A 318 8.22 12.92 28.10
N GLY A 319 8.04 13.21 26.80
CA GLY A 319 8.79 12.61 25.70
C GLY A 319 9.58 13.67 24.94
N LEU A 320 10.85 13.39 24.69
CA LEU A 320 11.71 14.17 23.79
C LEU A 320 12.19 13.26 22.68
N TYR A 321 11.96 13.66 21.45
CA TYR A 321 12.23 12.86 20.26
C TYR A 321 13.09 13.63 19.27
N TYR A 322 14.05 12.93 18.67
CA TYR A 322 14.82 13.40 17.53
C TYR A 322 14.81 12.34 16.44
N VAL A 323 14.45 12.71 15.22
CA VAL A 323 14.41 11.79 14.06
C VAL A 323 15.06 12.46 12.87
N ASN A 324 16.04 11.77 12.26
CA ASN A 324 16.58 12.07 10.94
C ASN A 324 16.06 11.04 9.96
N TYR A 325 15.34 11.48 8.93
CA TYR A 325 14.65 10.58 8.00
C TYR A 325 14.64 11.14 6.58
N HIS A 326 14.47 10.27 5.60
CA HIS A 326 14.11 10.62 4.24
C HIS A 326 12.58 10.67 4.11
N SER A 327 12.07 11.70 3.40
CA SER A 327 10.63 11.80 3.16
C SER A 327 10.09 10.55 2.46
N ARG A 328 8.95 10.07 2.92
CA ARG A 328 8.25 8.93 2.30
C ARG A 328 7.15 9.38 1.35
N LEU A 329 6.75 10.64 1.47
CA LEU A 329 5.80 11.26 0.55
C LEU A 329 6.52 11.64 -0.73
N PRO A 330 5.96 11.33 -1.91
CA PRO A 330 6.55 11.72 -3.19
C PRO A 330 6.53 13.24 -3.36
N VAL A 331 7.58 13.75 -3.97
CA VAL A 331 7.63 15.12 -4.47
C VAL A 331 7.51 15.05 -5.99
N LEU A 332 6.46 15.67 -6.53
CA LEU A 332 6.25 15.72 -7.97
C LEU A 332 7.02 16.88 -8.56
N ASN A 333 7.89 16.60 -9.52
CA ASN A 333 8.64 17.60 -10.27
C ASN A 333 8.17 17.60 -11.73
N GLY A 334 7.86 18.77 -12.26
CA GLY A 334 7.58 18.97 -13.68
C GLY A 334 8.82 19.49 -14.42
N ILE A 335 9.16 18.86 -15.54
CA ILE A 335 10.17 19.37 -16.46
C ILE A 335 9.43 20.10 -17.57
N THR A 336 9.65 21.41 -17.69
CA THR A 336 9.09 22.22 -18.77
C THR A 336 9.91 22.02 -20.05
N GLY A 337 9.24 22.08 -21.20
CA GLY A 337 9.91 22.11 -22.50
C GLY A 337 10.80 23.35 -22.68
N THR A 338 11.74 23.27 -23.61
CA THR A 338 12.57 24.43 -24.01
C THR A 338 11.74 25.44 -24.81
N LEU A 339 12.15 26.70 -24.78
CA LEU A 339 11.53 27.72 -25.62
C LEU A 339 11.60 27.35 -27.12
N GLU A 340 12.70 26.75 -27.55
CA GLU A 340 12.89 26.24 -28.91
C GLU A 340 11.89 25.15 -29.26
N GLY A 341 11.65 24.19 -28.34
CA GLY A 341 10.64 23.16 -28.51
C GLY A 341 9.22 23.73 -28.58
N ALA A 342 8.89 24.71 -27.73
CA ALA A 342 7.59 25.37 -27.75
C ALA A 342 7.38 26.16 -29.08
N LEU A 343 8.40 26.82 -29.59
CA LEU A 343 8.36 27.52 -30.89
C LEU A 343 8.24 26.53 -32.05
N ALA A 344 8.94 25.38 -31.99
CA ALA A 344 8.84 24.33 -33.01
C ALA A 344 7.44 23.70 -33.02
N ALA A 345 6.84 23.46 -31.85
CA ALA A 345 5.46 22.98 -31.73
C ALA A 345 4.43 23.97 -32.26
N GLY A 346 4.64 25.27 -32.02
CA GLY A 346 3.80 26.34 -32.58
C GLY A 346 3.96 26.54 -34.09
N ALA A 347 5.09 26.18 -34.66
CA ALA A 347 5.38 26.27 -36.10
C ALA A 347 4.97 25.00 -36.87
N SER A 348 4.88 23.84 -36.19
CA SER A 348 4.38 22.63 -36.78
C SER A 348 2.86 22.61 -36.70
N ALA A 349 2.18 22.27 -37.79
CA ALA A 349 0.72 22.10 -37.77
C ALA A 349 0.28 20.88 -36.93
N THR A 350 1.22 20.12 -36.39
CA THR A 350 1.03 19.04 -35.42
C THR A 350 1.26 19.64 -34.02
N PRO A 351 0.27 19.62 -33.12
CA PRO A 351 0.48 19.99 -31.74
C PRO A 351 1.32 18.93 -31.03
N THR A 352 2.62 18.99 -31.22
CA THR A 352 3.56 18.21 -30.41
C THR A 352 3.80 19.04 -29.15
N VAL A 353 3.19 18.69 -28.05
CA VAL A 353 3.50 19.29 -26.76
C VAL A 353 4.84 18.72 -26.36
N LEU A 354 5.91 19.48 -26.60
CA LEU A 354 7.25 19.17 -26.10
C LEU A 354 7.35 19.78 -24.71
N TRP A 355 7.39 18.96 -23.74
CA TRP A 355 7.64 19.33 -22.32
C TRP A 355 9.08 19.08 -21.92
#